data_7c8e4b515db093bfc0a6375899cf0df1
#
_entry.id   7c8e4b515db093bfc0a6375899cf0df1
#
_cell.length_a   1.000
_cell.length_b   1.000
_cell.length_c   1.000
_cell.angle_alpha   90.00
_cell.angle_beta   90.00
_cell.angle_gamma   90.00
#
_symmetry.space_group_name_H-M   'P 1'
#
loop_
_entity.id
_entity.type
_entity.pdbx_description
1 polymer ?
#
loop_
_entity_poly.entity_id
_entity_poly.type
_entity_poly.pdbx_seq_one_letter_code
_entity_poly.pdbx_strand_id
1 'polypeptide(L)'
;MWLNSILDTIGNTPLIKLNKITKDLPCTVLAKVEYFNPGNSIKDRMALKMLEVAEQEGKIKPGGTIIEGTSGNTGMGLALAACVKGYKCIFTTTDKQSKEKADILKAVGAEVIVCPTNVDPSDPRSYYSVSKRLATEVPNSWYVNQYDNLANRETHYEQTGPEIWEQTEGKVTHLVVATGTGGTIVGTGKYLKEKNKNIKVWAIDSYGSLLKKYFETGELDQKEVYPYISEGFGEDFVPANYDMSVIDAFTKVTDRDGAVMARRIAKEEGLFCGYSAGSCLQGMLQLKDQLKKEDVVVLIFHDHGSRYVGKIYNDEWMLERGFLEMKTFKDLINGRGSQKLITLTPLQSVSEAILLMKKYDIENIPVISNGVSIGAISESGLFNKILNDANIKLQTVQSVMEKTYPEVSFDTPVERLSAFINKENGAVLSKDETGSFHIVTKYDIIQSLTK
;
A
#
# COMPACT_ATOMS: atom_id res chain seq x y z
N MET A 1 5.71 -24.91 -28.10
CA MET A 1 4.38 -24.47 -28.60
C MET A 1 4.35 -22.96 -28.45
N TRP A 2 3.97 -22.22 -29.49
CA TRP A 2 3.78 -20.76 -29.43
C TRP A 2 2.29 -20.42 -29.38
N LEU A 3 1.96 -19.23 -28.88
CA LEU A 3 0.62 -18.66 -28.87
C LEU A 3 0.45 -17.74 -30.10
N ASN A 4 -0.76 -17.59 -30.58
CA ASN A 4 -1.03 -16.78 -31.78
C ASN A 4 -1.25 -15.30 -31.44
N SER A 5 -1.62 -15.00 -30.20
CA SER A 5 -1.92 -13.66 -29.74
C SER A 5 -1.53 -13.48 -28.27
N ILE A 6 -1.25 -12.25 -27.89
CA ILE A 6 -1.08 -11.89 -26.46
C ILE A 6 -2.38 -12.14 -25.66
N LEU A 7 -3.54 -12.11 -26.32
CA LEU A 7 -4.82 -12.38 -25.69
C LEU A 7 -4.95 -13.85 -25.24
N ASP A 8 -4.23 -14.77 -25.88
CA ASP A 8 -4.20 -16.21 -25.54
C ASP A 8 -3.45 -16.44 -24.19
N THR A 9 -2.78 -15.43 -23.65
CA THR A 9 -2.12 -15.49 -22.34
C THR A 9 -3.03 -15.06 -21.20
N ILE A 10 -4.23 -14.57 -21.49
CA ILE A 10 -5.19 -14.15 -20.46
C ILE A 10 -5.74 -15.38 -19.74
N GLY A 11 -5.71 -15.35 -18.42
CA GLY A 11 -6.15 -16.46 -17.60
C GLY A 11 -5.02 -17.43 -17.23
N ASN A 12 -5.39 -18.57 -16.67
CA ASN A 12 -4.47 -19.59 -16.12
C ASN A 12 -3.38 -18.99 -15.21
N THR A 13 -3.75 -17.97 -14.46
CA THR A 13 -2.84 -17.27 -13.56
C THR A 13 -2.42 -18.16 -12.40
N PRO A 14 -1.19 -17.99 -11.86
CA PRO A 14 -0.69 -18.85 -10.80
C PRO A 14 -1.44 -18.67 -9.48
N LEU A 15 -1.53 -19.78 -8.75
CA LEU A 15 -1.97 -19.82 -7.36
C LEU A 15 -0.74 -20.08 -6.48
N ILE A 16 -0.37 -19.10 -5.63
CA ILE A 16 0.88 -19.10 -4.86
C ILE A 16 0.59 -19.15 -3.36
N LYS A 17 1.23 -20.08 -2.65
CA LYS A 17 1.12 -20.17 -1.19
C LYS A 17 1.88 -19.02 -0.52
N LEU A 18 1.23 -18.32 0.40
CA LEU A 18 1.87 -17.38 1.31
C LEU A 18 2.49 -18.14 2.49
N ASN A 19 3.76 -17.87 2.80
CA ASN A 19 4.49 -18.66 3.78
C ASN A 19 4.96 -17.89 5.00
N LYS A 20 5.48 -16.67 4.80
CA LYS A 20 6.06 -15.88 5.89
C LYS A 20 5.02 -15.03 6.60
N ILE A 21 4.21 -14.32 5.83
CA ILE A 21 3.24 -13.36 6.37
C ILE A 21 2.04 -14.06 7.04
N THR A 22 1.79 -15.32 6.70
CA THR A 22 0.70 -16.14 7.22
C THR A 22 1.17 -17.29 8.13
N LYS A 23 2.45 -17.30 8.55
CA LYS A 23 3.09 -18.39 9.31
C LYS A 23 2.37 -18.73 10.63
N ASP A 24 1.73 -17.72 11.24
CA ASP A 24 1.04 -17.86 12.53
C ASP A 24 -0.46 -18.23 12.37
N LEU A 25 -0.93 -18.43 11.14
CA LEU A 25 -2.28 -18.89 10.87
C LEU A 25 -2.34 -20.41 10.87
N PRO A 26 -3.46 -21.02 11.33
CA PRO A 26 -3.59 -22.46 11.37
C PRO A 26 -3.80 -23.10 9.99
N CYS A 27 -4.25 -22.32 9.00
CA CYS A 27 -4.75 -22.75 7.71
C CYS A 27 -3.76 -22.51 6.56
N THR A 28 -4.06 -23.03 5.38
CA THR A 28 -3.33 -22.74 4.15
C THR A 28 -3.91 -21.48 3.50
N VAL A 29 -3.06 -20.48 3.21
CA VAL A 29 -3.45 -19.26 2.50
C VAL A 29 -2.74 -19.17 1.15
N LEU A 30 -3.52 -19.01 0.10
CA LEU A 30 -3.08 -18.99 -1.29
C LEU A 30 -3.45 -17.63 -1.92
N ALA A 31 -2.56 -17.08 -2.72
CA ALA A 31 -2.80 -15.89 -3.54
C ALA A 31 -3.02 -16.30 -5.00
N LYS A 32 -4.18 -15.99 -5.56
CA LYS A 32 -4.45 -16.07 -6.99
C LYS A 32 -3.91 -14.79 -7.63
N VAL A 33 -2.77 -14.92 -8.32
CA VAL A 33 -1.95 -13.77 -8.72
C VAL A 33 -2.35 -13.30 -10.11
N GLU A 34 -3.36 -12.46 -10.18
CA GLU A 34 -4.01 -12.00 -11.39
C GLU A 34 -3.18 -11.00 -12.22
N TYR A 35 -2.11 -10.47 -11.66
CA TYR A 35 -1.22 -9.58 -12.42
C TYR A 35 -0.27 -10.31 -13.39
N PHE A 36 -0.35 -11.63 -13.51
CA PHE A 36 0.29 -12.38 -14.59
C PHE A 36 -0.46 -12.29 -15.92
N ASN A 37 -1.68 -11.75 -15.94
CA ASN A 37 -2.32 -11.37 -17.18
C ASN A 37 -1.50 -10.29 -17.92
N PRO A 38 -1.56 -10.21 -19.28
CA PRO A 38 -0.69 -9.35 -20.09
C PRO A 38 -0.83 -7.85 -19.80
N GLY A 39 -2.01 -7.38 -19.38
CA GLY A 39 -2.25 -6.02 -18.94
C GLY A 39 -1.97 -5.81 -17.42
N ASN A 40 -1.33 -6.78 -16.78
CA ASN A 40 -0.97 -6.78 -15.35
C ASN A 40 -2.15 -6.66 -14.39
N SER A 41 -3.33 -7.20 -14.75
CA SER A 41 -4.47 -7.24 -13.83
C SER A 41 -5.55 -8.25 -14.21
N ILE A 42 -6.42 -8.55 -13.25
CA ILE A 42 -7.63 -9.37 -13.45
C ILE A 42 -8.59 -8.79 -14.49
N LYS A 43 -8.50 -7.48 -14.76
CA LYS A 43 -9.40 -6.79 -15.67
C LYS A 43 -9.25 -7.20 -17.12
N ASP A 44 -8.12 -7.79 -17.49
CA ASP A 44 -7.88 -8.31 -18.85
C ASP A 44 -8.92 -9.38 -19.21
N ARG A 45 -9.27 -10.23 -18.23
CA ARG A 45 -10.27 -11.29 -18.42
C ARG A 45 -11.63 -10.72 -18.82
N MET A 46 -12.16 -9.79 -18.00
CA MET A 46 -13.49 -9.24 -18.24
C MET A 46 -13.50 -8.31 -19.47
N ALA A 47 -12.40 -7.59 -19.74
CA ALA A 47 -12.31 -6.68 -20.87
C ALA A 47 -12.43 -7.44 -22.20
N LEU A 48 -11.71 -8.56 -22.33
CA LEU A 48 -11.81 -9.42 -23.50
C LEU A 48 -13.22 -10.01 -23.65
N LYS A 49 -13.76 -10.62 -22.58
CA LYS A 49 -15.08 -11.23 -22.62
C LYS A 49 -16.21 -10.23 -22.95
N MET A 50 -16.20 -9.05 -22.31
CA MET A 50 -17.20 -8.02 -22.59
C MET A 50 -17.15 -7.58 -24.05
N LEU A 51 -15.95 -7.44 -24.64
CA LEU A 51 -15.81 -7.11 -26.06
C LEU A 51 -16.33 -8.24 -26.95
N GLU A 52 -15.99 -9.49 -26.67
CA GLU A 52 -16.47 -10.64 -27.45
C GLU A 52 -17.99 -10.79 -27.41
N VAL A 53 -18.59 -10.57 -26.24
CA VAL A 53 -20.07 -10.56 -26.11
C VAL A 53 -20.67 -9.39 -26.93
N ALA A 54 -20.05 -8.20 -26.88
CA ALA A 54 -20.53 -7.06 -27.66
C ALA A 54 -20.42 -7.28 -29.17
N GLU A 55 -19.37 -7.98 -29.63
CA GLU A 55 -19.24 -8.42 -31.04
C GLU A 55 -20.35 -9.39 -31.43
N GLN A 56 -20.59 -10.42 -30.60
CA GLN A 56 -21.62 -11.44 -30.83
C GLN A 56 -23.03 -10.85 -30.87
N GLU A 57 -23.30 -9.88 -29.99
CA GLU A 57 -24.58 -9.18 -29.92
C GLU A 57 -24.72 -8.07 -30.97
N GLY A 58 -23.70 -7.80 -31.76
CA GLY A 58 -23.70 -6.74 -32.80
C GLY A 58 -23.69 -5.31 -32.22
N LYS A 59 -23.33 -5.13 -30.95
CA LYS A 59 -23.22 -3.82 -30.30
C LYS A 59 -22.07 -2.99 -30.83
N ILE A 60 -21.03 -3.63 -31.35
CA ILE A 60 -19.89 -3.01 -32.00
C ILE A 60 -19.53 -3.81 -33.27
N LYS A 61 -19.16 -3.14 -34.34
CA LYS A 61 -18.71 -3.77 -35.56
C LYS A 61 -17.20 -3.57 -35.76
N PRO A 62 -16.51 -4.39 -36.60
CA PRO A 62 -15.09 -4.23 -36.86
C PRO A 62 -14.71 -2.78 -37.17
N GLY A 63 -13.58 -2.32 -36.64
CA GLY A 63 -13.10 -0.94 -36.74
C GLY A 63 -13.86 0.09 -35.90
N GLY A 64 -14.80 -0.34 -35.06
CA GLY A 64 -15.54 0.53 -34.14
C GLY A 64 -14.72 1.08 -33.00
N THR A 65 -15.37 1.89 -32.17
CA THR A 65 -14.73 2.60 -31.04
C THR A 65 -15.29 2.11 -29.71
N ILE A 66 -14.41 1.64 -28.86
CA ILE A 66 -14.73 1.23 -27.47
C ILE A 66 -14.64 2.46 -26.58
N ILE A 67 -15.67 2.74 -25.80
CA ILE A 67 -15.73 3.90 -24.91
C ILE A 67 -15.96 3.42 -23.47
N GLU A 68 -15.15 3.93 -22.52
CA GLU A 68 -15.31 3.61 -21.09
C GLU A 68 -14.80 4.74 -20.21
N GLY A 69 -15.50 4.93 -19.08
CA GLY A 69 -15.02 5.78 -17.99
C GLY A 69 -14.07 4.98 -17.10
N THR A 70 -12.76 5.10 -17.36
CA THR A 70 -11.75 4.32 -16.64
C THR A 70 -10.39 5.00 -16.63
N SER A 71 -9.71 4.87 -15.50
CA SER A 71 -8.36 5.42 -15.34
C SER A 71 -7.29 4.34 -15.14
N GLY A 72 -7.65 3.07 -15.21
CA GLY A 72 -6.73 2.05 -14.73
C GLY A 72 -6.80 0.72 -15.49
N ASN A 73 -6.96 -0.32 -14.70
CA ASN A 73 -6.84 -1.71 -15.13
C ASN A 73 -7.81 -2.08 -16.25
N THR A 74 -9.07 -1.62 -16.16
CA THR A 74 -10.10 -1.90 -17.19
C THR A 74 -9.71 -1.28 -18.54
N GLY A 75 -9.26 -0.01 -18.51
CA GLY A 75 -8.78 0.65 -19.72
C GLY A 75 -7.62 -0.09 -20.38
N MET A 76 -6.68 -0.62 -19.59
CA MET A 76 -5.56 -1.40 -20.13
C MET A 76 -6.05 -2.70 -20.77
N GLY A 77 -6.89 -3.48 -20.11
CA GLY A 77 -7.44 -4.72 -20.69
C GLY A 77 -8.22 -4.46 -21.99
N LEU A 78 -9.07 -3.41 -22.01
CA LEU A 78 -9.80 -3.01 -23.22
C LEU A 78 -8.86 -2.54 -24.33
N ALA A 79 -7.83 -1.75 -24.02
CA ALA A 79 -6.88 -1.26 -25.01
C ALA A 79 -6.07 -2.39 -25.65
N LEU A 80 -5.63 -3.38 -24.86
CA LEU A 80 -4.95 -4.57 -25.40
C LEU A 80 -5.86 -5.39 -26.31
N ALA A 81 -7.10 -5.66 -25.87
CA ALA A 81 -8.06 -6.37 -26.70
C ALA A 81 -8.39 -5.60 -27.99
N ALA A 82 -8.58 -4.28 -27.88
CA ALA A 82 -8.84 -3.40 -29.01
C ALA A 82 -7.68 -3.37 -30.02
N CYS A 83 -6.46 -3.23 -29.53
CA CYS A 83 -5.26 -3.23 -30.38
C CYS A 83 -5.17 -4.51 -31.23
N VAL A 84 -5.37 -5.67 -30.61
CA VAL A 84 -5.28 -6.97 -31.31
C VAL A 84 -6.45 -7.19 -32.24
N LYS A 85 -7.66 -6.78 -31.88
CA LYS A 85 -8.89 -7.00 -32.66
C LYS A 85 -9.20 -5.87 -33.65
N GLY A 86 -8.38 -4.79 -33.72
CA GLY A 86 -8.52 -3.69 -34.67
C GLY A 86 -9.61 -2.68 -34.31
N TYR A 87 -9.88 -2.46 -33.03
CA TYR A 87 -10.77 -1.42 -32.52
C TYR A 87 -10.02 -0.17 -32.10
N LYS A 88 -10.73 0.96 -32.01
CA LYS A 88 -10.24 2.19 -31.37
C LYS A 88 -10.71 2.25 -29.92
N CYS A 89 -10.02 3.00 -29.10
CA CYS A 89 -10.43 3.24 -27.71
C CYS A 89 -10.46 4.73 -27.40
N ILE A 90 -11.53 5.18 -26.75
CA ILE A 90 -11.63 6.49 -26.10
C ILE A 90 -11.97 6.26 -24.64
N PHE A 91 -11.05 6.64 -23.74
CA PHE A 91 -11.28 6.52 -22.31
C PHE A 91 -11.40 7.89 -21.67
N THR A 92 -12.39 8.04 -20.78
CA THR A 92 -12.50 9.23 -19.94
C THR A 92 -11.96 8.93 -18.55
N THR A 93 -11.24 9.85 -17.99
CA THR A 93 -10.65 9.75 -16.64
C THR A 93 -10.77 11.07 -15.91
N THR A 94 -10.46 11.09 -14.62
CA THR A 94 -10.49 12.33 -13.84
C THR A 94 -9.10 12.91 -13.65
N ASP A 95 -9.01 14.22 -13.45
CA ASP A 95 -7.77 14.97 -13.17
C ASP A 95 -7.13 14.60 -11.81
N LYS A 96 -7.86 13.89 -10.94
CA LYS A 96 -7.34 13.28 -9.70
C LYS A 96 -6.39 12.10 -9.97
N GLN A 97 -6.50 11.48 -11.13
CA GLN A 97 -5.65 10.33 -11.47
C GLN A 97 -4.24 10.78 -11.86
N SER A 98 -3.26 9.94 -11.59
CA SER A 98 -1.88 10.25 -11.99
C SER A 98 -1.74 10.32 -13.51
N LYS A 99 -0.87 11.22 -13.98
CA LYS A 99 -0.59 11.38 -15.40
C LYS A 99 -0.07 10.08 -16.03
N GLU A 100 0.71 9.31 -15.30
CA GLU A 100 1.30 8.04 -15.76
C GLU A 100 0.22 7.02 -16.17
N LYS A 101 -0.92 7.00 -15.48
CA LYS A 101 -2.04 6.11 -15.84
C LYS A 101 -2.62 6.46 -17.22
N ALA A 102 -2.82 7.75 -17.49
CA ALA A 102 -3.27 8.19 -18.80
C ALA A 102 -2.22 7.93 -19.90
N ASP A 103 -0.94 8.16 -19.57
CA ASP A 103 0.16 7.97 -20.52
C ASP A 103 0.35 6.49 -20.89
N ILE A 104 0.17 5.56 -19.95
CA ILE A 104 0.19 4.11 -20.22
C ILE A 104 -0.92 3.73 -21.22
N LEU A 105 -2.14 4.24 -21.06
CA LEU A 105 -3.24 3.97 -21.97
C LEU A 105 -2.99 4.55 -23.37
N LYS A 106 -2.43 5.75 -23.46
CA LYS A 106 -2.01 6.35 -24.72
C LYS A 106 -0.91 5.57 -25.40
N ALA A 107 0.05 5.02 -24.65
CA ALA A 107 1.15 4.22 -25.19
C ALA A 107 0.67 2.94 -25.89
N VAL A 108 -0.49 2.40 -25.51
CA VAL A 108 -1.14 1.24 -26.17
C VAL A 108 -2.21 1.67 -27.19
N GLY A 109 -2.22 2.95 -27.60
CA GLY A 109 -3.04 3.45 -28.70
C GLY A 109 -4.41 4.01 -28.33
N ALA A 110 -4.73 4.16 -27.06
CA ALA A 110 -6.01 4.75 -26.63
C ALA A 110 -5.97 6.29 -26.67
N GLU A 111 -7.08 6.91 -27.04
CA GLU A 111 -7.35 8.31 -26.75
C GLU A 111 -7.82 8.44 -25.30
N VAL A 112 -7.28 9.42 -24.54
CA VAL A 112 -7.64 9.64 -23.13
C VAL A 112 -8.08 11.09 -22.95
N ILE A 113 -9.33 11.26 -22.49
CA ILE A 113 -9.95 12.54 -22.18
C ILE A 113 -9.97 12.72 -20.65
N VAL A 114 -9.33 13.79 -20.17
CA VAL A 114 -9.29 14.10 -18.74
C VAL A 114 -10.45 15.05 -18.41
N CYS A 115 -11.28 14.64 -17.46
CA CYS A 115 -12.45 15.34 -16.96
C CYS A 115 -12.23 15.87 -15.55
N PRO A 116 -12.93 16.95 -15.11
CA PRO A 116 -12.82 17.44 -13.75
C PRO A 116 -13.39 16.44 -12.74
N THR A 117 -12.69 16.29 -11.59
CA THR A 117 -13.14 15.44 -10.46
C THR A 117 -14.23 16.11 -9.63
N ASN A 118 -14.11 17.44 -9.42
CA ASN A 118 -14.98 18.18 -8.49
C ASN A 118 -16.29 18.63 -9.15
N VAL A 119 -17.00 17.70 -9.75
CA VAL A 119 -18.31 17.93 -10.37
C VAL A 119 -19.25 16.77 -10.01
N ASP A 120 -20.56 17.06 -9.96
CA ASP A 120 -21.58 16.04 -9.76
C ASP A 120 -21.53 14.99 -10.88
N PRO A 121 -21.79 13.70 -10.62
CA PRO A 121 -21.84 12.67 -11.66
C PRO A 121 -22.78 12.98 -12.82
N SER A 122 -23.86 13.75 -12.59
CA SER A 122 -24.80 14.22 -13.61
C SER A 122 -24.32 15.45 -14.39
N ASP A 123 -23.25 16.13 -13.95
CA ASP A 123 -22.68 17.28 -14.69
C ASP A 123 -22.21 16.81 -16.07
N PRO A 124 -22.54 17.57 -17.15
CA PRO A 124 -22.11 17.24 -18.51
C PRO A 124 -20.59 17.09 -18.69
N ARG A 125 -19.79 17.64 -17.78
CA ARG A 125 -18.32 17.55 -17.78
C ARG A 125 -17.79 16.37 -17.03
N SER A 126 -18.63 15.66 -16.25
CA SER A 126 -18.21 14.47 -15.50
C SER A 126 -17.72 13.38 -16.46
N TYR A 127 -16.76 12.59 -16.04
CA TYR A 127 -16.23 11.54 -16.90
C TYR A 127 -17.29 10.48 -17.26
N TYR A 128 -18.30 10.27 -16.43
CA TYR A 128 -19.47 9.43 -16.72
C TYR A 128 -20.33 10.02 -17.85
N SER A 129 -20.69 11.30 -17.71
CA SER A 129 -21.54 12.00 -18.70
C SER A 129 -20.83 12.14 -20.03
N VAL A 130 -19.55 12.44 -20.02
CA VAL A 130 -18.73 12.53 -21.25
C VAL A 130 -18.64 11.16 -21.95
N SER A 131 -18.40 10.06 -21.24
CA SER A 131 -18.39 8.70 -21.82
C SER A 131 -19.72 8.34 -22.48
N LYS A 132 -20.84 8.58 -21.77
CA LYS A 132 -22.19 8.30 -22.29
C LYS A 132 -22.50 9.14 -23.53
N ARG A 133 -22.15 10.41 -23.52
CA ARG A 133 -22.33 11.31 -24.67
C ARG A 133 -21.53 10.85 -25.87
N LEU A 134 -20.24 10.56 -25.70
CA LEU A 134 -19.37 10.08 -26.78
C LEU A 134 -19.92 8.79 -27.41
N ALA A 135 -20.49 7.91 -26.62
CA ALA A 135 -21.10 6.70 -27.13
C ALA A 135 -22.35 6.95 -28.02
N THR A 136 -22.96 8.13 -27.95
CA THR A 136 -24.05 8.54 -28.85
C THR A 136 -23.57 9.36 -30.05
N GLU A 137 -22.47 10.10 -29.90
CA GLU A 137 -21.93 11.00 -30.92
C GLU A 137 -20.95 10.30 -31.88
N VAL A 138 -20.21 9.31 -31.39
CA VAL A 138 -19.20 8.59 -32.20
C VAL A 138 -19.88 7.43 -32.95
N PRO A 139 -19.86 7.43 -34.31
CA PRO A 139 -20.45 6.32 -35.09
C PRO A 139 -19.76 5.00 -34.79
N ASN A 140 -20.52 3.90 -34.81
CA ASN A 140 -20.02 2.55 -34.52
C ASN A 140 -19.22 2.49 -33.22
N SER A 141 -19.75 3.10 -32.18
CA SER A 141 -19.16 3.04 -30.83
C SER A 141 -19.96 2.17 -29.89
N TRP A 142 -19.28 1.70 -28.86
CA TRP A 142 -19.88 0.90 -27.79
C TRP A 142 -19.37 1.39 -26.43
N TYR A 143 -20.32 1.74 -25.55
CA TYR A 143 -20.07 2.04 -24.13
C TYR A 143 -20.04 0.74 -23.35
N VAL A 144 -18.89 0.42 -22.74
CA VAL A 144 -18.64 -0.87 -22.08
C VAL A 144 -19.49 -1.04 -20.84
N ASN A 145 -19.55 0.02 -19.98
CA ASN A 145 -20.28 0.05 -18.71
C ASN A 145 -19.90 -1.14 -17.80
N GLN A 146 -18.65 -1.23 -17.37
CA GLN A 146 -18.11 -2.34 -16.57
C GLN A 146 -18.90 -2.65 -15.30
N TYR A 147 -19.62 -1.67 -14.76
CA TYR A 147 -20.39 -1.81 -13.52
C TYR A 147 -21.70 -2.61 -13.71
N ASP A 148 -22.36 -2.42 -14.84
CA ASP A 148 -23.66 -3.04 -15.10
C ASP A 148 -23.63 -4.10 -16.20
N ASN A 149 -22.53 -4.23 -16.93
CA ASN A 149 -22.32 -5.26 -17.93
C ASN A 149 -22.10 -6.62 -17.27
N LEU A 150 -23.10 -7.50 -17.37
CA LEU A 150 -23.09 -8.80 -16.72
C LEU A 150 -22.03 -9.76 -17.26
N ALA A 151 -21.52 -9.55 -18.48
CA ALA A 151 -20.39 -10.31 -19.01
C ALA A 151 -19.12 -10.15 -18.13
N ASN A 152 -19.04 -9.08 -17.31
CA ASN A 152 -17.99 -8.93 -16.30
C ASN A 152 -18.04 -10.09 -15.29
N ARG A 153 -19.17 -10.34 -14.63
CA ARG A 153 -19.27 -11.43 -13.65
C ARG A 153 -19.26 -12.82 -14.30
N GLU A 154 -19.80 -12.95 -15.51
CA GLU A 154 -19.82 -14.21 -16.27
C GLU A 154 -18.39 -14.69 -16.58
N THR A 155 -17.48 -13.78 -16.91
CA THR A 155 -16.07 -14.10 -17.10
C THR A 155 -15.48 -14.86 -15.91
N HIS A 156 -15.73 -14.36 -14.72
CA HIS A 156 -15.18 -14.95 -13.50
C HIS A 156 -15.86 -16.26 -13.11
N TYR A 157 -17.12 -16.41 -13.47
CA TYR A 157 -17.85 -17.69 -13.35
C TYR A 157 -17.27 -18.74 -14.30
N GLU A 158 -16.99 -18.36 -15.55
CA GLU A 158 -16.50 -19.28 -16.58
C GLU A 158 -15.00 -19.58 -16.51
N GLN A 159 -14.19 -18.69 -15.93
CA GLN A 159 -12.72 -18.79 -15.95
C GLN A 159 -12.13 -18.82 -14.53
N THR A 160 -12.26 -17.74 -13.76
CA THR A 160 -11.55 -17.59 -12.48
C THR A 160 -12.00 -18.62 -11.44
N GLY A 161 -13.30 -18.90 -11.37
CA GLY A 161 -13.87 -19.93 -10.49
C GLY A 161 -13.36 -21.34 -10.83
N PRO A 162 -13.48 -21.81 -12.07
CA PRO A 162 -12.92 -23.08 -12.51
C PRO A 162 -11.43 -23.23 -12.23
N GLU A 163 -10.61 -22.21 -12.59
CA GLU A 163 -9.16 -22.27 -12.33
C GLU A 163 -8.84 -22.45 -10.84
N ILE A 164 -9.50 -21.71 -9.95
CA ILE A 164 -9.30 -21.85 -8.50
C ILE A 164 -9.71 -23.23 -8.03
N TRP A 165 -10.85 -23.74 -8.49
CA TRP A 165 -11.33 -25.06 -8.12
C TRP A 165 -10.34 -26.17 -8.53
N GLU A 166 -9.85 -26.11 -9.76
CA GLU A 166 -8.87 -27.08 -10.29
C GLU A 166 -7.51 -26.95 -9.59
N GLN A 167 -6.98 -25.76 -9.45
CA GLN A 167 -5.68 -25.50 -8.83
C GLN A 167 -5.65 -25.87 -7.34
N THR A 168 -6.77 -25.83 -6.66
CA THR A 168 -6.91 -26.27 -5.27
C THR A 168 -7.34 -27.74 -5.15
N GLU A 169 -7.50 -28.46 -6.26
CA GLU A 169 -8.05 -29.83 -6.29
C GLU A 169 -9.39 -29.92 -5.55
N GLY A 170 -10.22 -28.88 -5.65
CA GLY A 170 -11.49 -28.80 -4.95
C GLY A 170 -11.40 -28.57 -3.43
N LYS A 171 -10.21 -28.27 -2.89
CA LYS A 171 -9.99 -28.10 -1.44
C LYS A 171 -10.26 -26.68 -0.93
N VAL A 172 -10.54 -25.71 -1.81
CA VAL A 172 -10.84 -24.33 -1.41
C VAL A 172 -12.04 -24.27 -0.46
N THR A 173 -11.88 -23.61 0.68
CA THR A 173 -12.93 -23.41 1.68
C THR A 173 -13.38 -21.94 1.78
N HIS A 174 -12.47 -21.01 1.47
CA HIS A 174 -12.73 -19.59 1.55
C HIS A 174 -12.21 -18.86 0.30
N LEU A 175 -13.04 -18.00 -0.26
CA LEU A 175 -12.67 -17.02 -1.28
C LEU A 175 -12.70 -15.62 -0.64
N VAL A 176 -11.61 -14.86 -0.77
CA VAL A 176 -11.53 -13.49 -0.24
C VAL A 176 -11.18 -12.53 -1.37
N VAL A 177 -11.99 -11.49 -1.54
CA VAL A 177 -11.87 -10.54 -2.65
C VAL A 177 -12.05 -9.11 -2.16
N ALA A 178 -11.11 -8.23 -2.48
CA ALA A 178 -11.32 -6.78 -2.39
C ALA A 178 -12.24 -6.37 -3.55
N THR A 179 -13.42 -5.85 -3.25
CA THR A 179 -14.51 -5.79 -4.22
C THR A 179 -14.92 -4.36 -4.61
N GLY A 180 -15.00 -4.07 -5.90
CA GLY A 180 -15.50 -2.83 -6.50
C GLY A 180 -16.72 -3.14 -7.38
N THR A 181 -16.54 -3.44 -8.66
CA THR A 181 -17.66 -3.73 -9.60
C THR A 181 -18.52 -4.94 -9.24
N GLY A 182 -18.08 -5.80 -8.32
CA GLY A 182 -18.78 -7.01 -7.92
C GLY A 182 -18.55 -8.23 -8.82
N GLY A 183 -18.08 -8.04 -10.05
CA GLY A 183 -17.95 -9.12 -11.03
C GLY A 183 -17.08 -10.28 -10.55
N THR A 184 -15.87 -9.97 -10.04
CA THR A 184 -14.93 -11.00 -9.58
C THR A 184 -15.50 -11.83 -8.43
N ILE A 185 -15.98 -11.18 -7.37
CA ILE A 185 -16.46 -11.89 -6.18
C ILE A 185 -17.71 -12.72 -6.46
N VAL A 186 -18.65 -12.14 -7.21
CA VAL A 186 -19.93 -12.80 -7.50
C VAL A 186 -19.73 -13.95 -8.49
N GLY A 187 -19.03 -13.71 -9.61
CA GLY A 187 -18.81 -14.75 -10.61
C GLY A 187 -18.03 -15.93 -10.05
N THR A 188 -16.88 -15.67 -9.42
CA THR A 188 -16.04 -16.71 -8.81
C THR A 188 -16.76 -17.39 -7.66
N GLY A 189 -17.37 -16.62 -6.75
CA GLY A 189 -18.07 -17.16 -5.58
C GLY A 189 -19.26 -18.03 -5.93
N LYS A 190 -20.04 -17.63 -6.94
CA LYS A 190 -21.17 -18.42 -7.44
C LYS A 190 -20.70 -19.79 -7.96
N TYR A 191 -19.71 -19.81 -8.84
CA TYR A 191 -19.14 -21.06 -9.36
C TYR A 191 -18.67 -21.98 -8.24
N LEU A 192 -17.87 -21.42 -7.30
CA LEU A 192 -17.34 -22.22 -6.20
C LEU A 192 -18.42 -22.76 -5.28
N LYS A 193 -19.46 -21.99 -4.96
CA LYS A 193 -20.60 -22.43 -4.14
C LYS A 193 -21.47 -23.50 -4.85
N GLU A 194 -21.56 -23.48 -6.16
CA GLU A 194 -22.21 -24.54 -6.94
C GLU A 194 -21.43 -25.86 -6.84
N LYS A 195 -20.09 -25.81 -6.76
CA LYS A 195 -19.24 -26.99 -6.50
C LYS A 195 -19.32 -27.48 -5.06
N ASN A 196 -19.31 -26.55 -4.10
CA ASN A 196 -19.44 -26.83 -2.68
C ASN A 196 -20.11 -25.67 -1.95
N LYS A 197 -21.37 -25.84 -1.57
CA LYS A 197 -22.20 -24.83 -0.90
C LYS A 197 -21.62 -24.33 0.45
N ASN A 198 -20.69 -25.06 1.05
CA ASN A 198 -20.09 -24.69 2.32
C ASN A 198 -18.92 -23.69 2.15
N ILE A 199 -18.48 -23.41 0.93
CA ILE A 199 -17.43 -22.40 0.66
C ILE A 199 -17.92 -21.04 1.11
N LYS A 200 -17.06 -20.35 1.88
CA LYS A 200 -17.31 -19.01 2.37
C LYS A 200 -16.73 -17.97 1.41
N VAL A 201 -17.51 -16.95 1.11
CA VAL A 201 -17.13 -15.85 0.24
C VAL A 201 -17.07 -14.57 1.07
N TRP A 202 -15.86 -14.05 1.28
CA TRP A 202 -15.60 -12.85 2.09
C TRP A 202 -15.24 -11.67 1.20
N ALA A 203 -16.01 -10.59 1.32
CA ALA A 203 -15.80 -9.34 0.62
C ALA A 203 -15.00 -8.38 1.50
N ILE A 204 -13.99 -7.75 0.90
CA ILE A 204 -13.22 -6.70 1.54
C ILE A 204 -13.58 -5.37 0.88
N ASP A 205 -14.01 -4.42 1.71
CA ASP A 205 -14.47 -3.10 1.32
C ASP A 205 -13.57 -1.99 1.89
N SER A 206 -13.67 -0.79 1.35
CA SER A 206 -12.97 0.39 1.85
C SER A 206 -13.86 1.20 2.79
N TYR A 207 -13.26 1.87 3.75
CA TYR A 207 -13.92 2.97 4.42
C TYR A 207 -14.20 4.08 3.40
N GLY A 208 -15.40 4.64 3.40
CA GLY A 208 -15.88 5.56 2.36
C GLY A 208 -16.70 4.90 1.25
N SER A 209 -16.85 3.57 1.28
CA SER A 209 -17.74 2.80 0.40
C SER A 209 -19.01 2.41 1.15
N LEU A 210 -20.14 2.33 0.44
CA LEU A 210 -21.43 1.94 1.01
C LEU A 210 -21.74 0.43 0.94
N LEU A 211 -20.90 -0.37 0.27
CA LEU A 211 -21.23 -1.77 -0.06
C LEU A 211 -21.44 -2.64 1.18
N LYS A 212 -20.57 -2.52 2.20
CA LYS A 212 -20.74 -3.27 3.46
C LYS A 212 -22.05 -2.92 4.16
N LYS A 213 -22.37 -1.63 4.25
CA LYS A 213 -23.63 -1.18 4.88
C LYS A 213 -24.83 -1.71 4.13
N TYR A 214 -24.79 -1.64 2.80
CA TYR A 214 -25.85 -2.20 1.96
C TYR A 214 -26.00 -3.72 2.16
N PHE A 215 -24.90 -4.46 2.23
CA PHE A 215 -24.93 -5.90 2.52
C PHE A 215 -25.63 -6.21 3.86
N GLU A 216 -25.36 -5.41 4.89
CA GLU A 216 -25.89 -5.64 6.25
C GLU A 216 -27.36 -5.23 6.40
N THR A 217 -27.80 -4.19 5.70
CA THR A 217 -29.11 -3.56 5.95
C THR A 217 -30.04 -3.54 4.75
N GLY A 218 -29.53 -3.73 3.53
CA GLY A 218 -30.27 -3.53 2.28
C GLY A 218 -30.54 -2.05 1.94
N GLU A 219 -30.00 -1.10 2.72
CA GLU A 219 -30.23 0.33 2.54
C GLU A 219 -29.00 1.03 1.95
N LEU A 220 -29.23 1.99 1.03
CA LEU A 220 -28.19 2.85 0.47
C LEU A 220 -27.96 4.04 1.43
N ASP A 221 -26.99 3.93 2.32
CA ASP A 221 -26.65 5.00 3.26
C ASP A 221 -25.54 5.89 2.69
N GLN A 222 -25.91 7.07 2.20
CA GLN A 222 -24.97 8.05 1.64
C GLN A 222 -24.00 8.63 2.69
N LYS A 223 -24.25 8.45 3.99
CA LYS A 223 -23.31 8.85 5.05
C LYS A 223 -22.06 7.97 5.09
N GLU A 224 -22.11 6.78 4.52
CA GLU A 224 -20.96 5.91 4.36
C GLU A 224 -20.02 6.38 3.24
N VAL A 225 -20.50 7.27 2.34
CA VAL A 225 -19.76 7.72 1.16
C VAL A 225 -18.92 8.96 1.49
N TYR A 226 -17.61 8.80 1.47
CA TYR A 226 -16.65 9.89 1.62
C TYR A 226 -15.33 9.54 0.92
N PRO A 227 -14.48 10.53 0.61
CA PRO A 227 -13.23 10.28 -0.10
C PRO A 227 -12.31 9.31 0.62
N TYR A 228 -11.74 8.36 -0.10
CA TYR A 228 -10.71 7.43 0.32
C TYR A 228 -9.58 7.36 -0.72
N ILE A 229 -8.44 6.78 -0.34
CA ILE A 229 -7.22 6.76 -1.15
C ILE A 229 -7.07 5.45 -1.91
N SER A 230 -7.61 4.37 -1.37
CA SER A 230 -7.57 3.02 -1.97
C SER A 230 -8.12 3.05 -3.39
N GLU A 231 -7.50 2.29 -4.28
CA GLU A 231 -7.87 2.26 -5.69
C GLU A 231 -8.35 0.88 -6.12
N GLY A 232 -9.40 0.85 -6.95
CA GLY A 232 -9.89 -0.35 -7.62
C GLY A 232 -10.84 -1.23 -6.81
N PHE A 233 -11.25 -0.81 -5.63
CA PHE A 233 -12.28 -1.45 -4.82
C PHE A 233 -13.01 -0.42 -3.94
N GLY A 234 -14.19 -0.79 -3.42
CA GLY A 234 -15.11 0.15 -2.79
C GLY A 234 -15.91 0.94 -3.83
N GLU A 235 -17.18 1.23 -3.53
CA GLU A 235 -18.09 1.99 -4.42
C GLU A 235 -19.05 2.86 -3.61
N ASP A 236 -19.56 3.90 -4.26
CA ASP A 236 -20.56 4.84 -3.74
C ASP A 236 -22.00 4.51 -4.22
N PHE A 237 -22.15 3.41 -4.94
CA PHE A 237 -23.41 2.82 -5.41
C PHE A 237 -23.27 1.30 -5.45
N VAL A 238 -24.37 0.59 -5.75
CA VAL A 238 -24.35 -0.88 -5.91
C VAL A 238 -24.42 -1.22 -7.39
N PRO A 239 -23.32 -1.71 -8.00
CA PRO A 239 -23.29 -2.16 -9.39
C PRO A 239 -24.23 -3.35 -9.65
N ALA A 240 -24.77 -3.46 -10.87
CA ALA A 240 -25.65 -4.57 -11.27
C ALA A 240 -24.97 -5.95 -11.28
N ASN A 241 -23.63 -5.98 -11.27
CA ASN A 241 -22.88 -7.23 -11.14
C ASN A 241 -23.01 -7.87 -9.75
N TYR A 242 -23.49 -7.15 -8.72
CA TYR A 242 -23.66 -7.72 -7.38
C TYR A 242 -24.85 -8.67 -7.30
N ASP A 243 -24.63 -9.76 -6.61
CA ASP A 243 -25.61 -10.64 -6.01
C ASP A 243 -25.16 -10.88 -4.57
N MET A 244 -25.73 -10.15 -3.64
CA MET A 244 -25.35 -10.19 -2.23
C MET A 244 -25.56 -11.57 -1.58
N SER A 245 -26.42 -12.42 -2.16
CA SER A 245 -26.68 -13.78 -1.65
C SER A 245 -25.49 -14.72 -1.79
N VAL A 246 -24.53 -14.38 -2.68
CA VAL A 246 -23.28 -15.15 -2.86
C VAL A 246 -22.28 -14.88 -1.74
N ILE A 247 -22.37 -13.73 -1.07
CA ILE A 247 -21.37 -13.23 -0.10
C ILE A 247 -21.78 -13.63 1.32
N ASP A 248 -20.84 -14.15 2.10
CA ASP A 248 -21.09 -14.58 3.48
C ASP A 248 -20.66 -13.55 4.53
N ALA A 249 -19.66 -12.72 4.21
CA ALA A 249 -19.18 -11.67 5.11
C ALA A 249 -18.59 -10.49 4.34
N PHE A 250 -18.73 -9.30 4.94
CA PHE A 250 -18.10 -8.07 4.51
C PHE A 250 -17.25 -7.47 5.65
N THR A 251 -16.03 -7.06 5.37
CA THR A 251 -15.23 -6.26 6.32
C THR A 251 -14.61 -5.06 5.62
N LYS A 252 -14.37 -3.97 6.36
CA LYS A 252 -13.71 -2.77 5.84
C LYS A 252 -12.25 -2.73 6.28
N VAL A 253 -11.40 -2.23 5.39
CA VAL A 253 -9.97 -2.02 5.63
C VAL A 253 -9.66 -0.55 5.43
N THR A 254 -8.85 0.04 6.33
CA THR A 254 -8.39 1.42 6.19
C THR A 254 -7.37 1.54 5.05
N ASP A 255 -7.27 2.75 4.48
CA ASP A 255 -6.24 3.05 3.48
C ASP A 255 -4.83 2.75 3.97
N ARG A 256 -4.51 3.11 5.22
CA ARG A 256 -3.21 2.83 5.84
C ARG A 256 -2.92 1.33 5.91
N ASP A 257 -3.87 0.54 6.41
CA ASP A 257 -3.64 -0.88 6.66
C ASP A 257 -3.46 -1.65 5.33
N GLY A 258 -4.25 -1.32 4.31
CA GLY A 258 -4.10 -1.89 2.97
C GLY A 258 -2.73 -1.57 2.36
N ALA A 259 -2.29 -0.29 2.44
CA ALA A 259 -1.01 0.16 1.92
C ALA A 259 0.18 -0.51 2.63
N VAL A 260 0.18 -0.54 3.96
CA VAL A 260 1.23 -1.17 4.77
C VAL A 260 1.30 -2.68 4.48
N MET A 261 0.14 -3.34 4.38
CA MET A 261 0.09 -4.78 4.10
C MET A 261 0.60 -5.11 2.69
N ALA A 262 0.29 -4.31 1.66
CA ALA A 262 0.84 -4.50 0.31
C ALA A 262 2.38 -4.42 0.31
N ARG A 263 2.97 -3.48 1.05
CA ARG A 263 4.43 -3.39 1.23
C ARG A 263 5.01 -4.61 1.94
N ARG A 264 4.32 -5.12 2.96
CA ARG A 264 4.72 -6.34 3.66
C ARG A 264 4.71 -7.56 2.74
N ILE A 265 3.64 -7.74 1.97
CA ILE A 265 3.54 -8.82 0.97
C ILE A 265 4.74 -8.77 0.02
N ALA A 266 5.06 -7.57 -0.51
CA ALA A 266 6.20 -7.42 -1.41
C ALA A 266 7.55 -7.77 -0.75
N LYS A 267 7.77 -7.33 0.48
CA LYS A 267 9.04 -7.56 1.21
C LYS A 267 9.18 -8.98 1.77
N GLU A 268 8.10 -9.55 2.26
CA GLU A 268 8.12 -10.83 2.98
C GLU A 268 7.90 -12.03 2.03
N GLU A 269 7.03 -11.89 1.02
CA GLU A 269 6.67 -12.98 0.09
C GLU A 269 7.26 -12.81 -1.32
N GLY A 270 7.84 -11.65 -1.64
CA GLY A 270 8.34 -11.34 -2.98
C GLY A 270 7.23 -11.11 -4.02
N LEU A 271 5.98 -10.94 -3.59
CA LEU A 271 4.84 -10.67 -4.46
C LEU A 271 4.60 -9.17 -4.58
N PHE A 272 5.07 -8.56 -5.66
CA PHE A 272 4.94 -7.13 -5.91
C PHE A 272 3.53 -6.79 -6.43
N CYS A 273 2.59 -6.63 -5.52
CA CYS A 273 1.16 -6.51 -5.79
C CYS A 273 0.63 -5.08 -5.58
N GLY A 274 -0.58 -4.82 -6.07
CA GLY A 274 -1.27 -3.54 -5.89
C GLY A 274 -1.96 -3.41 -4.54
N TYR A 275 -2.60 -2.27 -4.36
CA TYR A 275 -3.27 -1.83 -3.13
C TYR A 275 -4.31 -2.84 -2.63
N SER A 276 -5.19 -3.27 -3.54
CA SER A 276 -6.28 -4.19 -3.24
C SER A 276 -5.82 -5.56 -2.72
N ALA A 277 -4.61 -6.02 -3.10
CA ALA A 277 -4.04 -7.25 -2.57
C ALA A 277 -3.67 -7.13 -1.08
N GLY A 278 -3.08 -5.98 -0.70
CA GLY A 278 -2.82 -5.66 0.71
C GLY A 278 -4.12 -5.60 1.51
N SER A 279 -5.12 -4.92 0.99
CA SER A 279 -6.44 -4.84 1.63
C SER A 279 -7.12 -6.20 1.74
N CYS A 280 -6.98 -7.05 0.71
CA CYS A 280 -7.53 -8.40 0.70
C CYS A 280 -6.94 -9.26 1.83
N LEU A 281 -5.62 -9.28 1.98
CA LEU A 281 -4.96 -10.01 3.07
C LEU A 281 -5.28 -9.40 4.44
N GLN A 282 -5.24 -8.07 4.57
CA GLN A 282 -5.56 -7.40 5.84
C GLN A 282 -6.99 -7.67 6.29
N GLY A 283 -7.96 -7.62 5.37
CA GLY A 283 -9.35 -7.92 5.68
C GLY A 283 -9.56 -9.40 6.06
N MET A 284 -8.87 -10.33 5.41
CA MET A 284 -8.86 -11.73 5.81
C MET A 284 -8.31 -11.91 7.23
N LEU A 285 -7.23 -11.21 7.58
CA LEU A 285 -6.65 -11.25 8.93
C LEU A 285 -7.59 -10.71 10.02
N GLN A 286 -8.49 -9.77 9.70
CA GLN A 286 -9.54 -9.33 10.65
C GLN A 286 -10.56 -10.44 10.97
N LEU A 287 -10.73 -11.41 10.08
CA LEU A 287 -11.64 -12.55 10.21
C LEU A 287 -10.92 -13.85 10.61
N LYS A 288 -9.63 -13.79 10.92
CA LYS A 288 -8.76 -14.96 11.14
C LYS A 288 -9.25 -15.95 12.22
N ASP A 289 -9.95 -15.46 13.23
CA ASP A 289 -10.45 -16.29 14.33
C ASP A 289 -11.58 -17.25 13.88
N GLN A 290 -12.11 -17.07 12.68
CA GLN A 290 -13.07 -17.98 12.06
C GLN A 290 -12.39 -19.12 11.28
N LEU A 291 -11.06 -19.03 11.07
CA LEU A 291 -10.30 -19.98 10.27
C LEU A 291 -9.84 -21.19 11.09
N LYS A 292 -9.90 -22.36 10.47
CA LYS A 292 -9.52 -23.65 11.06
C LYS A 292 -8.31 -24.24 10.33
N LYS A 293 -7.70 -25.25 10.93
CA LYS A 293 -6.48 -25.91 10.43
C LYS A 293 -6.65 -26.52 9.03
N GLU A 294 -7.82 -27.04 8.74
CA GLU A 294 -8.16 -27.68 7.48
C GLU A 294 -8.57 -26.71 6.38
N ASP A 295 -8.69 -25.40 6.68
CA ASP A 295 -9.13 -24.43 5.70
C ASP A 295 -8.07 -24.15 4.64
N VAL A 296 -8.55 -23.90 3.43
CA VAL A 296 -7.77 -23.44 2.27
C VAL A 296 -8.41 -22.13 1.80
N VAL A 297 -7.72 -21.03 2.11
CA VAL A 297 -8.17 -19.68 1.82
C VAL A 297 -7.52 -19.18 0.54
N VAL A 298 -8.30 -18.74 -0.42
CA VAL A 298 -7.81 -18.13 -1.66
C VAL A 298 -8.09 -16.63 -1.66
N LEU A 299 -7.03 -15.84 -1.74
CA LEU A 299 -7.06 -14.38 -1.87
C LEU A 299 -6.88 -13.99 -3.34
N ILE A 300 -7.64 -13.04 -3.85
CA ILE A 300 -7.42 -12.49 -5.19
C ILE A 300 -6.44 -11.31 -5.11
N PHE A 301 -5.29 -11.44 -5.78
CA PHE A 301 -4.33 -10.35 -5.96
C PHE A 301 -4.53 -9.74 -7.35
N HIS A 302 -5.33 -8.67 -7.40
CA HIS A 302 -5.96 -8.17 -8.62
C HIS A 302 -4.98 -7.59 -9.62
N ASP A 303 -3.95 -6.84 -9.17
CA ASP A 303 -3.06 -6.10 -10.06
C ASP A 303 -1.63 -5.98 -9.52
N HIS A 304 -0.74 -5.47 -10.38
CA HIS A 304 0.69 -5.36 -10.15
C HIS A 304 1.09 -4.08 -9.42
N GLY A 305 2.09 -4.17 -8.55
CA GLY A 305 2.61 -3.07 -7.74
C GLY A 305 3.26 -1.92 -8.54
N SER A 306 3.68 -2.16 -9.78
CA SER A 306 4.30 -1.14 -10.64
C SER A 306 3.42 0.09 -10.88
N ARG A 307 2.09 -0.06 -10.75
CA ARG A 307 1.14 1.06 -10.87
C ARG A 307 1.12 1.97 -9.64
N TYR A 308 1.81 1.59 -8.57
CA TYR A 308 1.75 2.22 -7.26
C TYR A 308 3.14 2.62 -6.74
N VAL A 309 4.18 2.61 -7.59
CA VAL A 309 5.57 2.93 -7.20
C VAL A 309 5.68 4.35 -6.64
N GLY A 310 4.98 5.31 -7.23
CA GLY A 310 4.92 6.70 -6.75
C GLY A 310 3.93 6.93 -5.60
N LYS A 311 3.27 5.87 -5.07
CA LYS A 311 2.27 5.93 -4.00
C LYS A 311 2.65 5.02 -2.85
N ILE A 312 1.95 3.89 -2.67
CA ILE A 312 2.16 2.98 -1.52
C ILE A 312 3.57 2.39 -1.42
N TYR A 313 4.37 2.43 -2.48
CA TYR A 313 5.77 2.01 -2.48
C TYR A 313 6.78 3.17 -2.39
N ASN A 314 6.30 4.41 -2.28
CA ASN A 314 7.10 5.59 -2.04
C ASN A 314 7.00 6.00 -0.57
N ASP A 315 8.14 6.05 0.13
CA ASP A 315 8.17 6.36 1.57
C ASP A 315 7.71 7.79 1.86
N GLU A 316 8.09 8.78 1.04
CA GLU A 316 7.69 10.16 1.18
C GLU A 316 6.17 10.31 1.07
N TRP A 317 5.57 9.69 0.05
CA TRP A 317 4.12 9.64 -0.13
C TRP A 317 3.39 9.00 1.07
N MET A 318 3.95 7.92 1.62
CA MET A 318 3.39 7.22 2.79
C MET A 318 3.50 8.06 4.06
N LEU A 319 4.61 8.77 4.25
CA LEU A 319 4.86 9.65 5.39
C LEU A 319 3.94 10.88 5.36
N GLU A 320 3.79 11.53 4.20
CA GLU A 320 2.88 12.68 4.03
C GLU A 320 1.43 12.37 4.43
N ARG A 321 1.03 11.10 4.35
CA ARG A 321 -0.32 10.62 4.70
C ARG A 321 -0.41 10.01 6.08
N GLY A 322 0.67 10.02 6.85
CA GLY A 322 0.72 9.38 8.16
C GLY A 322 0.56 7.84 8.11
N PHE A 323 0.85 7.22 6.97
CA PHE A 323 0.78 5.75 6.83
C PHE A 323 2.04 5.04 7.32
N LEU A 324 3.16 5.74 7.34
CA LEU A 324 4.38 5.35 8.03
C LEU A 324 4.64 6.31 9.17
N GLU A 325 5.13 5.79 10.26
CA GLU A 325 5.62 6.58 11.37
C GLU A 325 7.12 6.78 11.22
N MET A 326 7.58 8.02 11.25
CA MET A 326 9.01 8.30 11.35
C MET A 326 9.45 8.01 12.78
N LYS A 327 10.48 7.19 12.94
CA LYS A 327 11.15 7.11 14.24
C LYS A 327 11.70 8.49 14.58
N THR A 328 11.48 8.94 15.81
CA THR A 328 11.92 10.22 16.31
C THR A 328 13.07 10.04 17.31
N PHE A 329 13.71 11.14 17.74
CA PHE A 329 14.64 11.13 18.87
C PHE A 329 14.01 10.46 20.08
N LYS A 330 12.74 10.74 20.38
CA LYS A 330 11.96 10.14 21.48
C LYS A 330 11.91 8.61 21.41
N ASP A 331 11.69 8.07 20.20
CA ASP A 331 11.61 6.61 20.01
C ASP A 331 12.96 5.91 20.25
N LEU A 332 14.07 6.58 19.89
CA LEU A 332 15.41 6.08 20.17
C LEU A 332 15.68 6.00 21.67
N ILE A 333 15.23 7.02 22.42
CA ILE A 333 15.42 7.05 23.89
C ILE A 333 14.52 5.99 24.56
N ASN A 334 13.26 5.90 24.18
CA ASN A 334 12.32 4.92 24.77
C ASN A 334 12.79 3.47 24.52
N GLY A 335 13.46 3.21 23.41
CA GLY A 335 14.01 1.90 23.07
C GLY A 335 15.22 1.45 23.92
N ARG A 336 15.85 2.36 24.69
CA ARG A 336 17.02 2.08 25.54
C ARG A 336 16.69 1.71 26.99
N GLY A 337 15.43 1.83 27.41
CA GLY A 337 15.06 1.72 28.81
C GLY A 337 15.47 2.95 29.64
N SER A 338 15.35 2.87 30.96
CA SER A 338 15.53 4.00 31.90
C SER A 338 16.99 4.36 32.21
N GLN A 339 17.90 4.37 31.22
CA GLN A 339 19.28 4.81 31.46
C GLN A 339 19.32 6.33 31.66
N LYS A 340 19.75 6.77 32.85
CA LYS A 340 19.95 8.18 33.15
C LYS A 340 21.15 8.73 32.39
N LEU A 341 20.99 9.89 31.76
CA LEU A 341 22.09 10.59 31.09
C LEU A 341 23.24 10.87 32.07
N ILE A 342 24.44 10.48 31.72
CA ILE A 342 25.67 10.84 32.44
C ILE A 342 26.10 12.22 31.97
N THR A 343 26.28 13.15 32.90
CA THR A 343 26.67 14.54 32.65
C THR A 343 27.86 14.93 33.50
N LEU A 344 28.59 15.94 33.08
CA LEU A 344 29.65 16.61 33.84
C LEU A 344 29.21 18.01 34.24
N THR A 345 29.76 18.49 35.34
CA THR A 345 29.69 19.89 35.73
C THR A 345 31.02 20.60 35.31
N PRO A 346 31.03 21.95 35.12
CA PRO A 346 32.20 22.68 34.69
C PRO A 346 33.41 22.51 35.64
N LEU A 347 33.15 22.36 36.95
CA LEU A 347 34.17 22.30 38.00
C LEU A 347 34.77 20.91 38.23
N GLN A 348 34.17 19.87 37.67
CA GLN A 348 34.76 18.53 37.75
C GLN A 348 36.11 18.45 37.04
N SER A 349 36.98 17.52 37.47
CA SER A 349 38.25 17.31 36.83
C SER A 349 38.19 16.47 35.56
N VAL A 350 39.11 16.64 34.66
CA VAL A 350 39.26 15.79 33.47
C VAL A 350 39.47 14.31 33.88
N SER A 351 40.15 14.04 35.02
CA SER A 351 40.33 12.69 35.55
C SER A 351 38.99 12.04 35.89
N GLU A 352 38.02 12.79 36.48
CA GLU A 352 36.65 12.29 36.73
C GLU A 352 35.91 12.02 35.43
N ALA A 353 36.08 12.87 34.41
CA ALA A 353 35.45 12.63 33.11
C ALA A 353 35.95 11.30 32.49
N ILE A 354 37.27 11.05 32.52
CA ILE A 354 37.84 9.79 32.03
C ILE A 354 37.33 8.58 32.81
N LEU A 355 37.18 8.69 34.15
CA LEU A 355 36.64 7.61 34.97
C LEU A 355 35.17 7.32 34.65
N LEU A 356 34.36 8.35 34.39
CA LEU A 356 32.96 8.17 33.98
C LEU A 356 32.85 7.54 32.58
N MET A 357 33.67 7.95 31.61
CA MET A 357 33.71 7.34 30.29
C MET A 357 34.02 5.85 30.39
N LYS A 358 35.06 5.48 31.12
CA LYS A 358 35.48 4.08 31.32
C LYS A 358 34.41 3.27 32.08
N LYS A 359 33.80 3.85 33.13
CA LYS A 359 32.84 3.16 33.98
C LYS A 359 31.55 2.83 33.24
N TYR A 360 31.06 3.71 32.38
CA TYR A 360 29.80 3.60 31.67
C TYR A 360 29.94 3.22 30.21
N ASP A 361 31.16 3.01 29.73
CA ASP A 361 31.48 2.67 28.35
C ASP A 361 30.88 3.68 27.36
N ILE A 362 31.17 4.97 27.59
CA ILE A 362 30.59 6.07 26.81
C ILE A 362 31.69 7.00 26.30
N GLU A 363 31.59 7.42 25.05
CA GLU A 363 32.54 8.27 24.36
C GLU A 363 32.21 9.78 24.41
N ASN A 364 30.97 10.12 24.78
CA ASN A 364 30.41 11.48 24.70
C ASN A 364 29.71 11.85 25.98
N ILE A 365 30.15 12.90 26.66
CA ILE A 365 29.49 13.38 27.90
C ILE A 365 29.21 14.89 27.78
N PRO A 366 27.95 15.32 27.86
CA PRO A 366 27.63 16.75 27.89
C PRO A 366 27.97 17.38 29.23
N VAL A 367 28.40 18.64 29.17
CA VAL A 367 28.67 19.47 30.34
C VAL A 367 27.48 20.35 30.61
N ILE A 368 26.85 20.13 31.77
CA ILE A 368 25.59 20.82 32.14
C ILE A 368 25.87 21.74 33.33
N SER A 369 25.40 22.99 33.20
CA SER A 369 25.42 23.96 34.28
C SER A 369 24.07 24.67 34.37
N ASN A 370 23.44 24.70 35.55
CA ASN A 370 22.14 25.35 35.80
C ASN A 370 21.05 24.95 34.79
N GLY A 371 20.98 23.67 34.42
CA GLY A 371 19.97 23.17 33.45
C GLY A 371 20.22 23.54 31.98
N VAL A 372 21.40 24.05 31.66
CA VAL A 372 21.85 24.42 30.30
C VAL A 372 23.08 23.61 29.90
N SER A 373 23.11 23.08 28.70
CA SER A 373 24.32 22.47 28.13
C SER A 373 25.28 23.57 27.67
N ILE A 374 26.45 23.61 28.28
CA ILE A 374 27.45 24.66 28.06
C ILE A 374 28.69 24.16 27.30
N GLY A 375 28.82 22.86 27.16
CA GLY A 375 29.95 22.23 26.47
C GLY A 375 29.78 20.71 26.39
N ALA A 376 30.79 20.08 25.87
CA ALA A 376 30.89 18.62 25.76
C ALA A 376 32.32 18.13 25.97
N ILE A 377 32.45 16.88 26.38
CA ILE A 377 33.70 16.14 26.40
C ILE A 377 33.53 14.92 25.51
N SER A 378 34.38 14.81 24.49
CA SER A 378 34.48 13.60 23.67
C SER A 378 35.75 12.82 23.97
N GLU A 379 35.74 11.49 23.83
CA GLU A 379 36.91 10.65 23.98
C GLU A 379 38.04 11.08 23.04
N SER A 380 37.69 11.28 21.76
CA SER A 380 38.63 11.72 20.72
C SER A 380 39.24 13.10 20.99
N GLY A 381 38.43 14.05 21.50
CA GLY A 381 38.89 15.37 21.88
C GLY A 381 39.84 15.35 23.08
N LEU A 382 39.54 14.55 24.11
CA LEU A 382 40.43 14.36 25.25
C LEU A 382 41.73 13.66 24.85
N PHE A 383 41.67 12.62 24.05
CA PHE A 383 42.85 11.88 23.58
C PHE A 383 43.86 12.82 22.92
N ASN A 384 43.45 13.67 21.99
CA ASN A 384 44.30 14.62 21.33
C ASN A 384 44.93 15.64 22.29
N LYS A 385 44.18 16.12 23.28
CA LYS A 385 44.67 17.09 24.27
C LYS A 385 45.64 16.45 25.25
N ILE A 386 45.42 15.23 25.70
CA ILE A 386 46.31 14.49 26.62
C ILE A 386 47.62 14.14 25.96
N LEU A 387 47.64 13.83 24.67
CA LEU A 387 48.89 13.61 23.93
C LEU A 387 49.78 14.84 23.87
N ASN A 388 49.20 16.05 23.85
CA ASN A 388 49.93 17.30 23.82
C ASN A 388 50.38 17.80 25.22
N ASP A 389 49.57 17.53 26.27
CA ASP A 389 49.92 17.90 27.64
C ASP A 389 49.31 16.88 28.66
N ALA A 390 50.15 16.06 29.27
CA ALA A 390 49.76 15.06 30.25
C ALA A 390 49.13 15.68 31.54
N ASN A 391 49.41 16.94 31.85
CA ASN A 391 48.90 17.63 33.05
C ASN A 391 47.43 18.06 32.92
N ILE A 392 46.87 18.01 31.72
CA ILE A 392 45.42 18.28 31.46
C ILE A 392 44.52 17.48 32.38
N LYS A 393 44.90 16.29 32.81
CA LYS A 393 44.12 15.43 33.72
C LYS A 393 43.78 16.10 35.07
N LEU A 394 44.56 17.06 35.49
CA LEU A 394 44.39 17.82 36.73
C LEU A 394 43.52 19.07 36.55
N GLN A 395 43.27 19.45 35.33
CA GLN A 395 42.48 20.64 34.99
C GLN A 395 41.00 20.39 35.14
N THR A 396 40.23 21.50 35.19
CA THR A 396 38.75 21.42 35.21
C THR A 396 38.21 21.12 33.81
N VAL A 397 37.05 20.48 33.77
CA VAL A 397 36.28 20.21 32.53
C VAL A 397 36.08 21.50 31.73
N GLN A 398 35.77 22.62 32.40
CA GLN A 398 35.54 23.92 31.77
C GLN A 398 36.72 24.41 30.92
N SER A 399 37.96 24.09 31.31
CA SER A 399 39.15 24.55 30.60
C SER A 399 39.45 23.78 29.33
N VAL A 400 38.87 22.58 29.20
CA VAL A 400 39.17 21.64 28.10
C VAL A 400 37.94 21.25 27.27
N MET A 401 36.70 21.59 27.74
CA MET A 401 35.50 21.21 27.05
C MET A 401 35.43 21.78 25.63
N GLU A 402 34.74 21.05 24.78
CA GLU A 402 34.42 21.43 23.41
C GLU A 402 33.08 22.18 23.39
N LYS A 403 32.68 22.64 22.20
CA LYS A 403 31.34 23.22 22.00
C LYS A 403 30.25 22.20 22.42
N THR A 404 29.14 22.74 22.91
CA THR A 404 27.99 21.88 23.23
C THR A 404 27.48 21.14 22.00
N TYR A 405 26.95 19.96 22.18
CA TYR A 405 26.24 19.24 21.14
C TYR A 405 25.02 20.05 20.68
N PRO A 406 24.63 19.97 19.38
CA PRO A 406 23.40 20.56 18.90
C PRO A 406 22.17 20.09 19.72
N GLU A 407 21.32 21.01 20.10
CA GLU A 407 20.05 20.70 20.76
C GLU A 407 18.93 20.68 19.71
N VAL A 408 18.16 19.59 19.66
CA VAL A 408 17.05 19.38 18.72
C VAL A 408 15.75 19.11 19.48
N SER A 409 14.60 19.18 18.79
CA SER A 409 13.31 18.80 19.38
C SER A 409 13.28 17.30 19.68
N PHE A 410 12.58 16.92 20.75
CA PHE A 410 12.38 15.52 21.15
C PHE A 410 11.61 14.71 20.08
N ASP A 411 10.82 15.39 19.25
CA ASP A 411 10.09 14.81 18.12
C ASP A 411 10.85 14.90 16.77
N THR A 412 12.14 15.29 16.80
CA THR A 412 12.95 15.35 15.57
C THR A 412 13.09 13.97 14.93
N PRO A 413 12.72 13.79 13.66
CA PRO A 413 12.89 12.52 12.93
C PRO A 413 14.34 12.05 12.89
N VAL A 414 14.55 10.74 13.03
CA VAL A 414 15.90 10.13 13.06
C VAL A 414 16.70 10.46 11.81
N GLU A 415 16.05 10.50 10.64
CA GLU A 415 16.68 10.84 9.37
C GLU A 415 17.28 12.25 9.38
N ARG A 416 16.63 13.21 10.07
CA ARG A 416 17.13 14.59 10.23
C ARG A 416 18.27 14.69 11.24
N LEU A 417 18.39 13.76 12.19
CA LEU A 417 19.48 13.76 13.17
C LEU A 417 20.82 13.59 12.49
N SER A 418 20.89 12.88 11.38
CA SER A 418 22.12 12.66 10.61
C SER A 418 22.75 13.96 10.09
N ALA A 419 21.95 15.02 9.89
CA ALA A 419 22.47 16.34 9.48
C ALA A 419 23.24 17.05 10.60
N PHE A 420 22.97 16.71 11.85
CA PHE A 420 23.64 17.31 13.03
C PHE A 420 24.80 16.47 13.54
N ILE A 421 24.85 15.17 13.23
CA ILE A 421 25.89 14.24 13.68
C ILE A 421 26.91 14.06 12.54
N ASN A 422 28.12 14.57 12.78
CA ASN A 422 29.22 14.53 11.82
C ASN A 422 30.57 14.25 12.54
N LYS A 423 31.69 14.55 11.92
CA LYS A 423 33.03 14.36 12.52
C LYS A 423 33.30 15.29 13.71
N GLU A 424 32.68 16.45 13.74
CA GLU A 424 32.84 17.47 14.79
C GLU A 424 31.83 17.28 15.93
N ASN A 425 30.65 16.75 15.62
CA ASN A 425 29.54 16.54 16.57
C ASN A 425 29.18 15.06 16.59
N GLY A 426 29.69 14.31 17.57
CA GLY A 426 29.41 12.86 17.71
C GLY A 426 28.00 12.54 18.25
N ALA A 427 27.25 13.54 18.72
CA ALA A 427 25.95 13.37 19.37
C ALA A 427 25.05 14.59 19.18
N VAL A 428 23.78 14.43 19.48
CA VAL A 428 22.77 15.49 19.62
C VAL A 428 22.08 15.36 20.98
N LEU A 429 21.62 16.49 21.51
CA LEU A 429 20.87 16.57 22.76
C LEU A 429 19.40 16.94 22.48
N SER A 430 18.55 16.51 23.37
CA SER A 430 17.16 16.98 23.42
C SER A 430 16.67 17.01 24.85
N LYS A 431 15.64 17.81 25.12
CA LYS A 431 14.92 17.82 26.40
C LYS A 431 13.56 17.18 26.25
N ASP A 432 13.20 16.36 27.21
CA ASP A 432 11.83 15.87 27.35
C ASP A 432 10.90 16.94 27.94
N GLU A 433 9.63 16.60 28.09
CA GLU A 433 8.60 17.50 28.66
C GLU A 433 8.88 17.91 30.13
N THR A 434 9.73 17.16 30.85
CA THR A 434 10.17 17.49 32.22
C THR A 434 11.38 18.45 32.24
N GLY A 435 11.98 18.75 31.07
CA GLY A 435 13.21 19.51 30.94
C GLY A 435 14.49 18.68 31.17
N SER A 436 14.36 17.35 31.28
CA SER A 436 15.51 16.46 31.43
C SER A 436 16.21 16.24 30.10
N PHE A 437 17.56 16.35 30.12
CA PHE A 437 18.35 16.11 28.90
C PHE A 437 18.48 14.63 28.58
N HIS A 438 18.44 14.35 27.30
CA HIS A 438 18.73 13.07 26.67
C HIS A 438 19.77 13.24 25.55
N ILE A 439 20.51 12.18 25.25
CA ILE A 439 21.55 12.18 24.21
C ILE A 439 21.28 11.05 23.21
N VAL A 440 21.45 11.36 21.92
CA VAL A 440 21.49 10.38 20.85
C VAL A 440 22.82 10.50 20.15
N THR A 441 23.49 9.38 19.97
CA THR A 441 24.82 9.27 19.33
C THR A 441 24.69 8.64 17.94
N LYS A 442 25.77 8.65 17.18
CA LYS A 442 25.87 7.95 15.90
C LYS A 442 25.55 6.46 16.03
N TYR A 443 25.99 5.82 17.12
CA TYR A 443 25.73 4.41 17.40
C TYR A 443 24.25 4.10 17.51
N ASP A 444 23.49 4.96 18.15
CA ASP A 444 22.06 4.79 18.34
C ASP A 444 21.28 4.86 17.02
N ILE A 445 21.69 5.79 16.14
CA ILE A 445 21.10 5.89 14.80
C ILE A 445 21.40 4.60 14.02
N ILE A 446 22.66 4.13 14.02
CA ILE A 446 23.05 2.90 13.33
C ILE A 446 22.23 1.71 13.86
N GLN A 447 22.13 1.55 15.17
CA GLN A 447 21.32 0.47 15.76
C GLN A 447 19.83 0.53 15.39
N SER A 448 19.26 1.74 15.25
CA SER A 448 17.87 1.91 14.88
C SER A 448 17.57 1.51 13.44
N LEU A 449 18.57 1.59 12.56
CA LEU A 449 18.45 1.22 11.14
C LEU A 449 18.69 -0.28 10.89
N THR A 450 19.22 -1.00 11.88
CA THR A 450 19.54 -2.44 11.77
C THR A 450 18.52 -3.36 12.45
N LYS A 451 17.57 -2.77 13.17
CA LYS A 451 16.41 -3.46 13.77
C LYS A 451 15.14 -3.17 12.94
#